data_9eac138205bc932331ed2292435c722e
#
_entry.id   9eac138205bc932331ed2292435c722e
#
_cell.length_a   1.000
_cell.length_b   1.000
_cell.length_c   1.000
_cell.angle_alpha   90.00
_cell.angle_beta   90.00
_cell.angle_gamma   90.00
#
_symmetry.space_group_name_H-M   'P 1'
#
loop_
_entity.id
_entity.type
_entity.pdbx_description
1 polymer ?
#
loop_
_entity_poly.entity_id
_entity_poly.type
_entity_poly.pdbx_seq_one_letter_code
_entity_poly.pdbx_strand_id
1 'polypeptide(L)'
;MSADPYLGIIEGFYGQRYHDAERSYLFDFCAHHGYRFYIYAPKEDAQLRATWQQPMSAEYRSNLTTMAEAAHAQKLDFGVALSPMNLTANFASLRDTLVTQVKELCAATKCEIFCLLFDDMVKDSEDVGKAQNEVIKTVEQILPEHVTHFIICPSLRRSDLRQALWSVPRALL
;
A
#
# COMPACT_ATOMS: atom_id res chain seq x y z
N MET A 1 -29.08 3.01 11.57
CA MET A 1 -28.21 1.82 11.81
C MET A 1 -26.78 2.31 11.63
N SER A 2 -25.96 2.36 12.67
CA SER A 2 -24.54 2.69 12.52
C SER A 2 -23.89 1.51 11.76
N ALA A 3 -23.24 1.79 10.66
CA ALA A 3 -22.43 0.76 10.00
C ALA A 3 -21.34 0.29 10.98
N ASP A 4 -21.11 -1.01 11.05
CA ASP A 4 -20.01 -1.55 11.86
C ASP A 4 -18.69 -0.94 11.39
N PRO A 5 -17.81 -0.54 12.32
CA PRO A 5 -16.56 0.10 11.94
C PRO A 5 -15.68 -0.86 11.14
N TYR A 6 -15.09 -0.36 10.04
CA TYR A 6 -14.12 -1.09 9.25
C TYR A 6 -12.73 -0.93 9.87
N LEU A 7 -12.35 -1.88 10.72
CA LEU A 7 -11.13 -1.88 11.51
C LEU A 7 -10.15 -2.95 11.03
N GLY A 8 -8.86 -2.70 11.18
CA GLY A 8 -7.82 -3.66 10.81
C GLY A 8 -6.46 -3.33 11.37
N ILE A 9 -5.46 -4.09 10.95
CA ILE A 9 -4.06 -3.94 11.34
C ILE A 9 -3.24 -3.53 10.12
N ILE A 10 -2.28 -2.62 10.34
CA ILE A 10 -1.24 -2.27 9.37
C ILE A 10 0.12 -2.67 9.94
N GLU A 11 0.81 -3.59 9.29
CA GLU A 11 2.22 -3.92 9.55
C GLU A 11 3.12 -2.85 8.93
N GLY A 12 3.08 -1.62 9.46
CA GLY A 12 3.70 -0.42 8.87
C GLY A 12 4.86 0.16 9.68
N PHE A 13 5.56 -0.64 10.45
CA PHE A 13 6.61 -0.20 11.37
C PHE A 13 8.02 -0.45 10.84
N TYR A 14 9.00 0.18 11.49
CA TYR A 14 10.43 -0.09 11.32
C TYR A 14 10.88 -1.23 12.23
N GLY A 15 11.98 -1.89 11.86
CA GLY A 15 12.56 -3.00 12.60
C GLY A 15 12.17 -4.35 12.03
N GLN A 16 12.35 -5.39 12.81
CA GLN A 16 12.13 -6.76 12.35
C GLN A 16 10.67 -6.98 11.94
N ARG A 17 10.48 -7.41 10.69
CA ARG A 17 9.16 -7.82 10.18
C ARG A 17 8.63 -9.02 10.96
N TYR A 18 7.33 -9.13 11.06
CA TYR A 18 6.72 -10.34 11.60
C TYR A 18 7.12 -11.58 10.80
N HIS A 19 7.27 -12.69 11.49
CA HIS A 19 7.39 -14.01 10.86
C HIS A 19 6.00 -14.55 10.48
N ASP A 20 5.94 -15.57 9.63
CA ASP A 20 4.67 -16.10 9.14
C ASP A 20 3.78 -16.66 10.28
N ALA A 21 4.39 -17.23 11.32
CA ALA A 21 3.66 -17.69 12.50
C ALA A 21 3.01 -16.53 13.28
N GLU A 22 3.68 -15.40 13.39
CA GLU A 22 3.16 -14.20 14.05
C GLU A 22 2.03 -13.58 13.23
N ARG A 23 2.15 -13.54 11.90
CA ARG A 23 1.07 -13.08 11.02
C ARG A 23 -0.14 -13.99 11.08
N SER A 24 0.08 -15.33 11.07
CA SER A 24 -1.00 -16.29 11.23
C SER A 24 -1.78 -16.04 12.52
N TYR A 25 -1.07 -15.83 13.63
CA TYR A 25 -1.70 -15.45 14.91
C TYR A 25 -2.49 -14.14 14.81
N LEU A 26 -1.95 -13.12 14.12
CA LEU A 26 -2.63 -11.85 13.94
C LEU A 26 -3.88 -11.98 13.04
N PHE A 27 -3.85 -12.82 12.02
CA PHE A 27 -5.02 -13.10 11.20
C PHE A 27 -6.13 -13.76 12.01
N ASP A 28 -5.79 -14.77 12.82
CA ASP A 28 -6.73 -15.42 13.74
C ASP A 28 -7.29 -14.42 14.76
N PHE A 29 -6.42 -13.58 15.34
CA PHE A 29 -6.84 -12.51 16.25
C PHE A 29 -7.83 -11.54 15.58
N CYS A 30 -7.51 -11.06 14.37
CA CYS A 30 -8.38 -10.16 13.61
C CYS A 30 -9.75 -10.80 13.39
N ALA A 31 -9.80 -12.03 12.90
CA ALA A 31 -11.03 -12.74 12.62
C ALA A 31 -11.90 -12.91 13.87
N HIS A 32 -11.30 -13.25 15.02
CA HIS A 32 -12.03 -13.45 16.27
C HIS A 32 -12.53 -12.17 16.93
N HIS A 33 -11.87 -11.04 16.68
CA HIS A 33 -12.18 -9.75 17.33
C HIS A 33 -12.90 -8.74 16.42
N GLY A 34 -13.41 -9.19 15.27
CA GLY A 34 -14.22 -8.35 14.40
C GLY A 34 -13.40 -7.34 13.58
N TYR A 35 -12.09 -7.52 13.48
CA TYR A 35 -11.28 -6.78 12.53
C TYR A 35 -11.54 -7.30 11.11
N ARG A 36 -11.43 -6.42 10.13
CA ARG A 36 -11.88 -6.68 8.76
C ARG A 36 -10.73 -6.78 7.76
N PHE A 37 -9.56 -6.22 8.07
CA PHE A 37 -8.44 -6.20 7.14
C PHE A 37 -7.08 -6.33 7.82
N TYR A 38 -6.09 -6.75 7.03
CA TYR A 38 -4.67 -6.70 7.37
C TYR A 38 -3.88 -6.12 6.20
N ILE A 39 -3.05 -5.10 6.45
CA ILE A 39 -2.22 -4.45 5.42
C ILE A 39 -0.75 -4.77 5.66
N TYR A 40 -0.12 -5.38 4.67
CA TYR A 40 1.32 -5.64 4.65
C TYR A 40 2.07 -4.43 4.10
N ALA A 41 2.77 -3.72 4.97
CA ALA A 41 3.46 -2.46 4.69
C ALA A 41 4.78 -2.27 5.44
N PRO A 42 5.59 -3.32 5.75
CA PRO A 42 6.76 -3.16 6.61
C PRO A 42 7.82 -2.27 5.96
N LYS A 43 8.36 -1.34 6.74
CA LYS A 43 9.38 -0.38 6.27
C LYS A 43 10.71 -1.05 5.91
N GLU A 44 10.99 -2.22 6.45
CA GLU A 44 12.20 -3.01 6.15
C GLU A 44 12.03 -3.95 4.95
N ASP A 45 10.87 -3.95 4.28
CA ASP A 45 10.72 -4.65 3.02
C ASP A 45 11.28 -3.83 1.86
N ALA A 46 12.51 -4.16 1.46
CA ALA A 46 13.20 -3.42 0.41
C ALA A 46 12.45 -3.46 -0.93
N GLN A 47 11.78 -4.56 -1.26
CA GLN A 47 11.01 -4.72 -2.50
C GLN A 47 9.78 -3.80 -2.57
N LEU A 48 9.25 -3.41 -1.43
CA LEU A 48 8.14 -2.46 -1.36
C LEU A 48 8.62 -1.02 -1.16
N ARG A 49 9.92 -0.80 -0.91
CA ARG A 49 10.44 0.51 -0.56
C ARG A 49 11.73 0.90 -1.29
N ALA A 50 12.88 0.44 -0.81
CA ALA A 50 14.20 0.91 -1.26
C ALA A 50 14.57 0.42 -2.67
N THR A 51 14.18 -0.79 -3.00
CA THR A 51 14.47 -1.46 -4.28
C THR A 51 13.20 -1.79 -5.07
N TRP A 52 12.16 -1.02 -4.84
CA TRP A 52 10.84 -1.24 -5.46
C TRP A 52 10.87 -1.28 -7.00
N GLN A 53 11.88 -0.66 -7.63
CA GLN A 53 12.04 -0.66 -9.09
C GLN A 53 12.51 -2.01 -9.63
N GLN A 54 13.05 -2.89 -8.79
CA GLN A 54 13.54 -4.18 -9.23
C GLN A 54 12.38 -5.15 -9.48
N PRO A 55 12.45 -5.98 -10.53
CA PRO A 55 11.45 -7.01 -10.75
C PRO A 55 11.31 -7.93 -9.54
N MET A 56 10.09 -8.29 -9.19
CA MET A 56 9.84 -9.25 -8.12
C MET A 56 10.35 -10.63 -8.51
N SER A 57 11.12 -11.27 -7.61
CA SER A 57 11.50 -12.67 -7.78
C SER A 57 10.26 -13.59 -7.69
N ALA A 58 10.35 -14.77 -8.27
CA ALA A 58 9.28 -15.77 -8.18
C ALA A 58 9.02 -16.19 -6.72
N GLU A 59 10.07 -16.30 -5.92
CA GLU A 59 9.99 -16.60 -4.49
C GLU A 59 9.25 -15.50 -3.71
N TYR A 60 9.64 -14.24 -3.90
CA TYR A 60 8.99 -13.11 -3.24
C TYR A 60 7.50 -13.02 -3.60
N ARG A 61 7.17 -13.19 -4.89
CA ARG A 61 5.79 -13.25 -5.37
C ARG A 61 5.01 -14.39 -4.70
N SER A 62 5.58 -15.59 -4.63
CA SER A 62 4.97 -16.75 -3.97
C SER A 62 4.69 -16.47 -2.49
N ASN A 63 5.63 -15.85 -1.79
CA ASN A 63 5.48 -15.52 -0.37
C ASN A 63 4.34 -14.51 -0.15
N LEU A 64 4.23 -13.48 -0.99
CA LEU A 64 3.11 -12.53 -0.94
C LEU A 64 1.77 -13.21 -1.22
N THR A 65 1.73 -14.10 -2.22
CA THR A 65 0.52 -14.87 -2.55
C THR A 65 0.08 -15.72 -1.37
N THR A 66 0.99 -16.49 -0.78
CA THR A 66 0.69 -17.36 0.38
C THR A 66 0.18 -16.54 1.58
N MET A 67 0.78 -15.38 1.82
CA MET A 67 0.35 -14.47 2.90
C MET A 67 -1.07 -13.95 2.65
N ALA A 68 -1.37 -13.50 1.44
CA ALA A 68 -2.69 -13.00 1.08
C ALA A 68 -3.75 -14.11 1.17
N GLU A 69 -3.45 -15.32 0.67
CA GLU A 69 -4.33 -16.49 0.77
C GLU A 69 -4.63 -16.85 2.22
N ALA A 70 -3.64 -16.77 3.11
CA ALA A 70 -3.83 -17.02 4.53
C ALA A 70 -4.77 -16.00 5.20
N ALA A 71 -4.65 -14.72 4.85
CA ALA A 71 -5.56 -13.67 5.32
C ALA A 71 -6.99 -13.89 4.78
N HIS A 72 -7.12 -14.15 3.48
CA HIS A 72 -8.41 -14.42 2.84
C HIS A 72 -9.10 -15.68 3.42
N ALA A 73 -8.35 -16.71 3.80
CA ALA A 73 -8.90 -17.90 4.46
C ALA A 73 -9.56 -17.56 5.81
N GLN A 74 -9.11 -16.50 6.47
CA GLN A 74 -9.72 -15.93 7.68
C GLN A 74 -10.80 -14.86 7.39
N LYS A 75 -11.17 -14.68 6.12
CA LYS A 75 -12.16 -13.68 5.65
C LYS A 75 -11.74 -12.24 5.93
N LEU A 76 -10.43 -11.97 5.96
CA LEU A 76 -9.88 -10.64 6.04
C LEU A 76 -9.62 -10.10 4.64
N ASP A 77 -9.95 -8.85 4.42
CA ASP A 77 -9.46 -8.12 3.26
C ASP A 77 -7.93 -7.96 3.40
N PHE A 78 -7.19 -8.32 2.36
CA PHE A 78 -5.75 -8.18 2.37
C PHE A 78 -5.34 -6.88 1.71
N GLY A 79 -4.42 -6.16 2.35
CA GLY A 79 -3.82 -4.95 1.81
C GLY A 79 -2.33 -5.12 1.55
N VAL A 80 -1.83 -4.48 0.49
CA VAL A 80 -0.40 -4.35 0.24
C VAL A 80 -0.04 -2.89 0.01
N ALA A 81 1.10 -2.47 0.55
CA ALA A 81 1.58 -1.10 0.40
C ALA A 81 2.82 -1.03 -0.50
N LEU A 82 2.90 0.04 -1.27
CA LEU A 82 4.12 0.44 -1.98
C LEU A 82 4.58 1.80 -1.45
N SER A 83 5.84 1.86 -0.99
CA SER A 83 6.51 3.08 -0.51
C SER A 83 7.66 3.45 -1.46
N PRO A 84 7.39 3.98 -2.66
CA PRO A 84 8.36 4.04 -3.76
C PRO A 84 9.39 5.17 -3.54
N MET A 85 10.53 4.85 -2.91
CA MET A 85 11.60 5.82 -2.66
C MET A 85 12.13 6.42 -3.97
N ASN A 86 12.41 7.73 -3.93
CA ASN A 86 12.94 8.52 -5.05
C ASN A 86 12.06 8.55 -6.32
N LEU A 87 10.79 8.17 -6.21
CA LEU A 87 9.88 8.14 -7.36
C LEU A 87 9.53 9.54 -7.85
N THR A 88 9.17 10.48 -6.94
CA THR A 88 8.62 11.78 -7.32
C THR A 88 9.60 12.63 -8.12
N ALA A 89 10.89 12.61 -7.79
CA ALA A 89 11.94 13.27 -8.56
C ALA A 89 12.21 12.63 -9.93
N ASN A 90 11.89 11.34 -10.09
CA ASN A 90 12.23 10.56 -11.27
C ASN A 90 10.99 10.00 -11.98
N PHE A 91 9.82 10.56 -11.72
CA PHE A 91 8.54 9.97 -12.14
C PHE A 91 8.46 9.73 -13.65
N ALA A 92 8.93 10.68 -14.46
CA ALA A 92 8.87 10.55 -15.91
C ALA A 92 9.60 9.30 -16.44
N SER A 93 10.74 8.93 -15.84
CA SER A 93 11.53 7.75 -16.22
C SER A 93 11.08 6.46 -15.53
N LEU A 94 10.42 6.55 -14.36
CA LEU A 94 10.02 5.40 -13.55
C LEU A 94 8.52 5.06 -13.67
N ARG A 95 7.77 5.82 -14.46
CA ARG A 95 6.32 5.65 -14.59
C ARG A 95 5.93 4.24 -15.02
N ASP A 96 6.57 3.70 -16.05
CA ASP A 96 6.24 2.36 -16.57
C ASP A 96 6.66 1.26 -15.59
N THR A 97 7.76 1.47 -14.88
CA THR A 97 8.18 0.58 -13.79
C THR A 97 7.14 0.59 -12.66
N LEU A 98 6.66 1.77 -12.26
CA LEU A 98 5.59 1.88 -11.27
C LEU A 98 4.33 1.12 -11.70
N VAL A 99 3.89 1.33 -12.93
CA VAL A 99 2.71 0.64 -13.49
C VAL A 99 2.87 -0.88 -13.43
N THR A 100 4.06 -1.37 -13.79
CA THR A 100 4.37 -2.80 -13.75
C THR A 100 4.33 -3.33 -12.32
N GLN A 101 4.99 -2.66 -11.38
CA GLN A 101 5.04 -3.09 -9.98
C GLN A 101 3.67 -3.11 -9.32
N VAL A 102 2.85 -2.07 -9.54
CA VAL A 102 1.48 -2.03 -9.00
C VAL A 102 0.65 -3.19 -9.53
N LYS A 103 0.68 -3.43 -10.85
CA LYS A 103 -0.04 -4.55 -11.47
C LYS A 103 0.43 -5.90 -10.96
N GLU A 104 1.73 -6.09 -10.79
CA GLU A 104 2.30 -7.34 -10.28
C GLU A 104 1.92 -7.58 -8.81
N LEU A 105 1.98 -6.56 -7.95
CA LEU A 105 1.55 -6.64 -6.56
C LEU A 105 0.07 -7.02 -6.47
N CYS A 106 -0.80 -6.31 -7.18
CA CYS A 106 -2.24 -6.61 -7.19
C CYS A 106 -2.54 -8.01 -7.76
N ALA A 107 -1.81 -8.44 -8.80
CA ALA A 107 -2.00 -9.77 -9.38
C ALA A 107 -1.55 -10.90 -8.44
N ALA A 108 -0.43 -10.71 -7.72
CA ALA A 108 0.12 -11.69 -6.79
C ALA A 108 -0.74 -11.84 -5.54
N THR A 109 -1.26 -10.75 -5.01
CA THR A 109 -1.96 -10.74 -3.71
C THR A 109 -3.47 -10.80 -3.82
N LYS A 110 -4.03 -10.44 -4.99
CA LYS A 110 -5.49 -10.20 -5.14
C LYS A 110 -6.06 -9.26 -4.07
N CYS A 111 -5.26 -8.28 -3.65
CA CYS A 111 -5.56 -7.40 -2.54
C CYS A 111 -6.83 -6.56 -2.78
N GLU A 112 -7.64 -6.41 -1.74
CA GLU A 112 -8.78 -5.48 -1.70
C GLU A 112 -8.36 -4.06 -1.37
N ILE A 113 -7.18 -3.92 -0.74
CA ILE A 113 -6.64 -2.63 -0.30
C ILE A 113 -5.26 -2.41 -0.92
N PHE A 114 -5.10 -1.34 -1.68
CA PHE A 114 -3.79 -0.91 -2.15
C PHE A 114 -3.38 0.39 -1.45
N CYS A 115 -2.16 0.42 -0.89
CA CYS A 115 -1.65 1.61 -0.22
C CYS A 115 -0.47 2.19 -0.99
N LEU A 116 -0.50 3.51 -1.20
CA LEU A 116 0.62 4.27 -1.76
C LEU A 116 1.14 5.23 -0.68
N LEU A 117 2.32 4.92 -0.15
CA LEU A 117 2.84 5.58 1.04
C LEU A 117 4.06 6.43 0.70
N PHE A 118 3.97 7.73 0.94
CA PHE A 118 5.08 8.69 0.79
C PHE A 118 5.57 9.22 2.14
N ASP A 119 5.11 8.61 3.24
CA ASP A 119 5.57 8.95 4.59
C ASP A 119 7.05 8.61 4.78
N ASP A 120 7.71 9.38 5.61
CA ASP A 120 9.14 9.22 5.93
C ASP A 120 10.09 9.27 4.73
N MET A 121 9.67 9.89 3.63
CA MET A 121 10.51 10.13 2.47
C MET A 121 11.20 11.49 2.53
N VAL A 122 12.44 11.54 2.08
CA VAL A 122 13.14 12.81 1.89
C VAL A 122 12.44 13.57 0.76
N LYS A 123 12.30 14.89 0.94
CA LYS A 123 11.79 15.76 -0.13
C LYS A 123 12.73 15.67 -1.34
N ASP A 124 12.24 15.14 -2.43
CA ASP A 124 13.00 14.83 -3.64
C ASP A 124 12.60 15.68 -4.86
N SER A 125 11.63 16.60 -4.69
CA SER A 125 11.20 17.53 -5.74
C SER A 125 10.82 18.89 -5.15
N GLU A 126 10.85 19.96 -5.97
CA GLU A 126 10.46 21.32 -5.53
C GLU A 126 8.95 21.40 -5.24
N ASP A 127 8.13 20.78 -6.09
CA ASP A 127 6.67 20.69 -5.91
C ASP A 127 6.25 19.24 -5.66
N VAL A 128 6.55 18.76 -4.46
CA VAL A 128 6.25 17.40 -4.03
C VAL A 128 4.77 17.08 -4.14
N GLY A 129 3.89 18.04 -3.82
CA GLY A 129 2.44 17.82 -3.86
C GLY A 129 1.94 17.55 -5.27
N LYS A 130 2.41 18.33 -6.25
CA LYS A 130 2.06 18.10 -7.66
C LYS A 130 2.61 16.78 -8.17
N ALA A 131 3.89 16.48 -7.88
CA ALA A 131 4.52 15.23 -8.29
C ALA A 131 3.81 14.00 -7.68
N GLN A 132 3.46 14.04 -6.39
CA GLN A 132 2.69 12.97 -5.77
C GLN A 132 1.29 12.82 -6.38
N ASN A 133 0.61 13.91 -6.69
CA ASN A 133 -0.70 13.85 -7.35
C ASN A 133 -0.63 13.20 -8.75
N GLU A 134 0.43 13.42 -9.51
CA GLU A 134 0.62 12.73 -10.81
C GLU A 134 0.82 11.23 -10.63
N VAL A 135 1.61 10.83 -9.63
CA VAL A 135 1.79 9.41 -9.24
C VAL A 135 0.46 8.78 -8.82
N ILE A 136 -0.27 9.43 -7.92
CA ILE A 136 -1.56 8.98 -7.40
C ILE A 136 -2.56 8.74 -8.54
N LYS A 137 -2.73 9.72 -9.43
CA LYS A 137 -3.63 9.59 -10.60
C LYS A 137 -3.23 8.45 -11.52
N THR A 138 -1.92 8.22 -11.70
CA THR A 138 -1.43 7.12 -12.52
C THR A 138 -1.77 5.78 -11.89
N VAL A 139 -1.58 5.63 -10.58
CA VAL A 139 -1.92 4.39 -9.86
C VAL A 139 -3.43 4.16 -9.87
N GLU A 140 -4.23 5.16 -9.53
CA GLU A 140 -5.70 5.07 -9.52
C GLU A 140 -6.28 4.54 -10.85
N GLN A 141 -5.72 4.99 -11.98
CA GLN A 141 -6.17 4.57 -13.32
C GLN A 141 -5.88 3.10 -13.68
N ILE A 142 -4.97 2.47 -12.97
CA ILE A 142 -4.50 1.11 -13.30
C ILE A 142 -4.85 0.06 -12.24
N LEU A 143 -5.41 0.49 -11.09
CA LEU A 143 -5.89 -0.44 -10.07
C LEU A 143 -6.99 -1.34 -10.65
N PRO A 144 -6.91 -2.66 -10.43
CA PRO A 144 -7.94 -3.59 -10.89
C PRO A 144 -9.21 -3.45 -10.05
N GLU A 145 -10.35 -3.88 -10.59
CA GLU A 145 -11.68 -3.75 -9.97
C GLU A 145 -11.80 -4.41 -8.58
N HIS A 146 -10.99 -5.42 -8.29
CA HIS A 146 -11.01 -6.07 -6.98
C HIS A 146 -10.36 -5.22 -5.88
N VAL A 147 -9.59 -4.18 -6.21
CA VAL A 147 -9.09 -3.20 -5.24
C VAL A 147 -10.22 -2.22 -4.93
N THR A 148 -10.85 -2.42 -3.78
CA THR A 148 -12.00 -1.60 -3.34
C THR A 148 -11.59 -0.38 -2.52
N HIS A 149 -10.37 -0.39 -1.97
CA HIS A 149 -9.83 0.71 -1.17
C HIS A 149 -8.45 1.13 -1.66
N PHE A 150 -8.29 2.40 -1.99
CA PHE A 150 -7.01 3.00 -2.30
C PHE A 150 -6.63 3.99 -1.19
N ILE A 151 -5.60 3.64 -0.40
CA ILE A 151 -5.13 4.44 0.73
C ILE A 151 -3.87 5.19 0.34
N ILE A 152 -3.81 6.47 0.66
CA ILE A 152 -2.68 7.33 0.34
C ILE A 152 -2.17 7.97 1.63
N CYS A 153 -0.86 7.87 1.86
CA CYS A 153 -0.17 8.61 2.90
C CYS A 153 0.79 9.62 2.24
N PRO A 154 0.47 10.91 2.17
CA PRO A 154 1.36 11.90 1.57
C PRO A 154 2.53 12.25 2.49
N SER A 155 3.66 12.71 1.91
CA SER A 155 4.83 13.15 2.67
C SER A 155 4.69 14.56 3.26
N LEU A 156 3.60 15.27 2.95
CA LEU A 156 3.43 16.68 3.27
C LEU A 156 3.10 16.92 4.73
N ARG A 157 3.69 17.99 5.29
CA ARG A 157 3.32 18.47 6.62
C ARG A 157 1.91 19.06 6.62
N ARG A 158 1.28 19.12 7.80
CA ARG A 158 -0.12 19.52 8.04
C ARG A 158 -0.53 20.87 7.41
N SER A 159 0.42 21.80 7.20
CA SER A 159 0.19 23.08 6.51
C SER A 159 -0.10 22.94 5.02
N ASP A 160 0.46 21.91 4.39
CA ASP A 160 0.41 21.73 2.95
C ASP A 160 -0.74 20.79 2.53
N LEU A 161 -1.26 19.97 3.47
CA LEU A 161 -2.40 19.08 3.27
C LEU A 161 -3.70 19.80 2.90
N ARG A 162 -3.87 21.06 3.31
CA ARG A 162 -5.08 21.84 3.00
C ARG A 162 -5.26 22.07 1.49
N GLN A 163 -4.19 22.12 0.72
CA GLN A 163 -4.26 22.26 -0.75
C GLN A 163 -4.37 20.94 -1.49
N ALA A 164 -3.76 19.87 -0.95
CA ALA A 164 -3.75 18.56 -1.59
C ALA A 164 -5.08 17.80 -1.46
N LEU A 165 -5.76 17.90 -0.30
CA LEU A 165 -7.02 17.19 -0.02
C LEU A 165 -8.24 17.71 -0.78
N TRP A 166 -8.18 18.92 -1.38
CA TRP A 166 -9.31 19.48 -2.14
C TRP A 166 -9.46 18.88 -3.55
N SER A 167 -8.49 18.14 -4.03
CA SER A 167 -8.51 17.54 -5.37
C SER A 167 -8.88 16.04 -5.41
N VAL A 168 -9.07 15.40 -4.25
CA VAL A 168 -9.51 14.00 -4.16
C VAL A 168 -11.04 13.97 -4.13
N PRO A 169 -11.71 13.18 -4.99
CA PRO A 169 -13.17 13.04 -4.93
C PRO A 169 -13.63 12.58 -3.55
N ARG A 170 -14.71 13.21 -3.04
CA ARG A 170 -15.31 12.94 -1.70
C ARG A 170 -15.78 11.50 -1.47
N ALA A 171 -15.66 10.63 -2.43
CA ALA A 171 -16.05 9.22 -2.34
C ALA A 171 -15.00 8.31 -1.66
N LEU A 172 -13.86 8.87 -1.23
CA LEU A 172 -12.73 8.12 -0.68
C LEU A 172 -12.32 8.58 0.75
N LEU A 173 -13.21 9.24 1.48
CA LEU A 173 -13.05 9.57 2.90
C LEU A 173 -14.08 8.81 3.75
#